data_053a885ca09a2c06ce578d7665b042ca
#
_entry.id   053a885ca09a2c06ce578d7665b042ca
#
_cell.length_a   1.000
_cell.length_b   1.000
_cell.length_c   1.000
_cell.angle_alpha   90.00
_cell.angle_beta   90.00
_cell.angle_gamma   90.00
#
_symmetry.space_group_name_H-M   'P 1'
#
loop_
_entity.id
_entity.type
_entity.pdbx_description
1 polymer ?
#
loop_
_entity_poly.entity_id
_entity_poly.type
_entity_poly.pdbx_seq_one_letter_code
_entity_poly.pdbx_strand_id
1 'polypeptide(L)'
;MLTFTTAGESHGKCLIVIINGFPAGIHLDESGINADLKRRQGGYGRGGRMRIESDKVCVLSGTRKNITIGSPICLKIENKDYKIDVLPDVTRPRPGHADLPGALKYGQGDVRNILERASARETAARV
;
A
#
# COMPACT_ATOMS: atom_id res chain seq x y z
N MET A 1 3.86 -7.85 -21.68
CA MET A 1 2.86 -8.25 -20.65
C MET A 1 2.86 -7.18 -19.55
N LEU A 2 1.70 -6.71 -19.14
CA LEU A 2 1.55 -5.77 -18.02
C LEU A 2 1.66 -6.55 -16.72
N THR A 3 2.55 -6.13 -15.83
CA THR A 3 2.71 -6.72 -14.50
C THR A 3 2.88 -5.62 -13.45
N PHE A 4 2.57 -5.92 -12.19
CA PHE A 4 2.83 -4.99 -11.11
C PHE A 4 3.30 -5.71 -9.84
N THR A 5 4.02 -4.99 -9.02
CA THR A 5 4.45 -5.42 -7.69
C THR A 5 4.14 -4.33 -6.68
N THR A 6 3.56 -4.70 -5.55
CA THR A 6 3.28 -3.79 -4.45
C THR A 6 4.22 -4.03 -3.27
N ALA A 7 4.51 -2.99 -2.52
CA ALA A 7 5.30 -3.05 -1.30
C ALA A 7 4.76 -2.05 -0.27
N GLY A 8 4.94 -2.38 1.01
CA GLY A 8 4.56 -1.53 2.12
C GLY A 8 3.91 -2.32 3.25
N GLU A 9 3.98 -1.76 4.44
CA GLU A 9 3.42 -2.33 5.66
C GLU A 9 2.31 -1.41 6.20
N SER A 10 1.53 -1.95 7.14
CA SER A 10 0.39 -1.23 7.73
C SER A 10 0.80 0.14 8.30
N HIS A 11 1.87 0.18 9.10
CA HIS A 11 2.39 1.38 9.73
C HIS A 11 3.81 1.73 9.25
N GLY A 12 4.20 1.25 8.05
CA GLY A 12 5.41 1.66 7.36
C GLY A 12 5.28 3.09 6.81
N LYS A 13 6.36 3.63 6.29
CA LYS A 13 6.44 5.02 5.82
C LYS A 13 5.51 5.31 4.64
N CYS A 14 5.39 4.35 3.74
CA CYS A 14 4.61 4.50 2.51
C CYS A 14 4.19 3.14 1.94
N LEU A 15 3.29 3.21 0.98
CA LEU A 15 2.97 2.11 0.08
C LEU A 15 3.51 2.44 -1.30
N ILE A 16 3.99 1.42 -2.00
CA ILE A 16 4.57 1.57 -3.34
C ILE A 16 3.93 0.54 -4.28
N VAL A 17 3.72 0.94 -5.52
CA VAL A 17 3.47 0.02 -6.63
C VAL A 17 4.45 0.31 -7.76
N ILE A 18 5.01 -0.74 -8.33
CA ILE A 18 5.82 -0.68 -9.55
C ILE A 18 5.08 -1.42 -10.64
N ILE A 19 4.82 -0.73 -11.74
CA ILE A 19 4.09 -1.25 -12.90
C ILE A 19 5.08 -1.38 -14.06
N ASN A 20 5.18 -2.58 -14.63
CA ASN A 20 6.04 -2.88 -15.76
C ASN A 20 5.21 -3.19 -17.01
N GLY A 21 5.79 -2.91 -18.18
CA GLY A 21 5.16 -3.20 -19.48
C GLY A 21 4.03 -2.26 -19.84
N PHE A 22 3.93 -1.10 -19.20
CA PHE A 22 2.95 -0.08 -19.55
C PHE A 22 3.39 0.65 -20.82
N PRO A 23 2.50 0.85 -21.83
CA PRO A 23 2.86 1.51 -23.08
C PRO A 23 3.30 2.97 -22.88
N ALA A 24 4.19 3.44 -23.76
CA ALA A 24 4.53 4.87 -23.83
C ALA A 24 3.41 5.68 -24.50
N GLY A 25 3.36 6.99 -24.23
CA GLY A 25 2.45 7.93 -24.88
C GLY A 25 1.07 8.04 -24.26
N ILE A 26 0.83 7.44 -23.12
CA ILE A 26 -0.46 7.50 -22.42
C ILE A 26 -0.41 8.59 -21.35
N HIS A 27 -1.42 9.43 -21.30
CA HIS A 27 -1.58 10.43 -20.24
C HIS A 27 -1.93 9.75 -18.91
N LEU A 28 -1.14 9.99 -17.87
CA LEU A 28 -1.41 9.50 -16.53
C LEU A 28 -2.33 10.48 -15.80
N ASP A 29 -3.55 10.05 -15.51
CA ASP A 29 -4.54 10.86 -14.79
C ASP A 29 -4.40 10.67 -13.26
N GLU A 30 -3.54 11.46 -12.64
CA GLU A 30 -3.38 11.46 -11.18
C GLU A 30 -4.66 11.84 -10.45
N SER A 31 -5.49 12.71 -11.04
CA SER A 31 -6.75 13.14 -10.42
C SER A 31 -7.77 12.01 -10.37
N GLY A 32 -7.83 11.19 -11.41
CA GLY A 32 -8.65 9.99 -11.47
C GLY A 32 -8.21 8.96 -10.43
N ILE A 33 -6.90 8.69 -10.33
CA ILE A 33 -6.34 7.80 -9.30
C ILE A 33 -6.69 8.31 -7.89
N ASN A 34 -6.52 9.60 -7.63
CA ASN A 34 -6.84 10.19 -6.33
C ASN A 34 -8.34 10.14 -6.00
N ALA A 35 -9.22 10.26 -7.00
CA ALA A 35 -10.65 10.09 -6.83
C ALA A 35 -11.00 8.65 -6.41
N ASP A 36 -10.36 7.65 -7.02
CA ASP A 36 -10.55 6.24 -6.67
C ASP A 36 -10.00 5.91 -5.28
N LEU A 37 -8.83 6.45 -4.91
CA LEU A 37 -8.28 6.33 -3.56
C LEU A 37 -9.24 6.92 -2.52
N LYS A 38 -9.81 8.10 -2.79
CA LYS A 38 -10.81 8.74 -1.93
C LYS A 38 -12.08 7.90 -1.83
N ARG A 39 -12.57 7.35 -2.94
CA ARG A 39 -13.73 6.45 -2.96
C ARG A 39 -13.49 5.19 -2.13
N ARG A 40 -12.30 4.59 -2.21
CA ARG A 40 -11.89 3.46 -1.38
C ARG A 40 -11.92 3.79 0.11
N GLN A 41 -11.52 4.99 0.50
CA GLN A 41 -11.51 5.45 1.90
C GLN A 41 -12.90 5.80 2.43
N GLY A 42 -13.80 6.24 1.55
CA GLY A 42 -15.20 6.50 1.88
C GLY A 42 -15.99 5.20 1.98
N GLY A 43 -16.93 5.11 2.89
CA GLY A 43 -17.81 3.95 3.00
C GLY A 43 -18.24 3.71 4.43
N TYR A 44 -19.44 3.19 4.58
CA TYR A 44 -20.00 2.85 5.89
C TYR A 44 -19.17 1.74 6.54
N GLY A 45 -18.90 1.85 7.84
CA GLY A 45 -18.17 0.85 8.61
C GLY A 45 -16.64 0.87 8.43
N ARG A 46 -16.07 1.85 7.75
CA ARG A 46 -14.61 2.02 7.66
C ARG A 46 -14.05 2.46 9.01
N GLY A 47 -12.95 1.82 9.44
CA GLY A 47 -12.31 2.07 10.73
C GLY A 47 -11.76 3.50 10.88
N GLY A 48 -11.50 3.92 12.12
CA GLY A 48 -11.08 5.29 12.47
C GLY A 48 -9.80 5.77 11.76
N ARG A 49 -8.91 4.86 11.34
CA ARG A 49 -7.70 5.17 10.58
C ARG A 49 -8.01 5.82 9.23
N MET A 50 -9.13 5.46 8.59
CA MET A 50 -9.55 6.05 7.32
C MET A 50 -9.91 7.54 7.42
N ARG A 51 -10.09 8.07 8.64
CA ARG A 51 -10.30 9.49 8.90
C ARG A 51 -8.98 10.27 8.99
N ILE A 52 -7.91 9.60 9.35
CA ILE A 52 -6.56 10.19 9.53
C ILE A 52 -5.83 10.22 8.18
N GLU A 53 -5.94 9.14 7.41
CA GLU A 53 -5.28 8.99 6.12
C GLU A 53 -6.06 9.73 5.02
N SER A 54 -5.34 10.53 4.25
CA SER A 54 -5.85 11.17 3.03
C SER A 54 -4.94 10.72 1.90
N ASP A 55 -5.27 9.58 1.30
CA ASP A 55 -4.43 8.95 0.29
C ASP A 55 -4.36 9.81 -0.97
N LYS A 56 -3.14 10.10 -1.37
CA LYS A 56 -2.82 10.75 -2.64
C LYS A 56 -1.66 10.02 -3.29
N VAL A 57 -1.78 9.80 -4.58
CA VAL A 57 -0.70 9.23 -5.37
C VAL A 57 0.41 10.26 -5.59
N CYS A 58 1.65 9.79 -5.53
CA CYS A 58 2.83 10.53 -5.95
C CYS A 58 3.54 9.70 -7.02
N VAL A 59 3.71 10.25 -8.21
CA VAL A 59 4.43 9.60 -9.31
C VAL A 59 5.91 9.80 -9.13
N LEU A 60 6.67 8.71 -8.98
CA LEU A 60 8.12 8.76 -8.75
C LEU A 60 8.92 8.52 -10.03
N SER A 61 8.40 7.74 -10.98
CA SER A 61 9.07 7.42 -12.25
C SER A 61 8.08 6.98 -13.32
N GLY A 62 8.57 6.80 -14.55
CA GLY A 62 7.82 6.25 -15.66
C GLY A 62 7.06 7.26 -16.50
N THR A 63 7.10 8.55 -16.14
CA THR A 63 6.41 9.62 -16.88
C THR A 63 7.30 10.84 -17.10
N ARG A 64 6.96 11.61 -18.13
CA ARG A 64 7.47 12.95 -18.36
C ARG A 64 6.30 13.83 -18.79
N LYS A 65 6.08 14.96 -18.08
CA LYS A 65 4.92 15.85 -18.30
C LYS A 65 3.58 15.09 -18.28
N ASN A 66 3.45 14.17 -17.31
CA ASN A 66 2.29 13.27 -17.13
C ASN A 66 2.00 12.33 -18.32
N ILE A 67 2.96 12.13 -19.21
CA ILE A 67 2.88 11.17 -20.31
C ILE A 67 3.82 10.00 -20.01
N THR A 68 3.34 8.77 -20.13
CA THR A 68 4.16 7.57 -19.93
C THR A 68 5.24 7.47 -21.00
N ILE A 69 6.42 6.96 -20.60
CA ILE A 69 7.59 6.88 -21.48
C ILE A 69 8.06 5.44 -21.76
N GLY A 70 7.27 4.44 -21.35
CA GLY A 70 7.58 3.01 -21.57
C GLY A 70 8.54 2.41 -20.55
N SER A 71 9.10 3.21 -19.63
CA SER A 71 9.86 2.70 -18.49
C SER A 71 8.94 2.29 -17.35
N PRO A 72 9.42 1.53 -16.35
CA PRO A 72 8.62 1.17 -15.20
C PRO A 72 8.03 2.40 -14.50
N ILE A 73 6.73 2.36 -14.22
CA ILE A 73 6.03 3.40 -13.47
C ILE A 73 6.12 3.04 -11.99
N CYS A 74 6.61 3.95 -11.18
CA CYS A 74 6.61 3.81 -9.72
C CYS A 74 5.69 4.85 -9.11
N LEU A 75 4.69 4.39 -8.36
CA LEU A 75 3.75 5.23 -7.64
C LEU A 75 3.91 5.00 -6.14
N LYS A 76 3.74 6.06 -5.36
CA LYS A 76 3.83 6.06 -3.90
C LYS A 76 2.59 6.66 -3.28
N ILE A 77 2.14 6.09 -2.16
CA ILE A 77 1.16 6.68 -1.24
C ILE A 77 1.83 6.79 0.12
N GLU A 78 1.88 7.97 0.70
CA GLU A 78 2.44 8.17 2.04
C GLU A 78 1.48 7.70 3.12
N ASN A 79 2.01 7.05 4.16
CA ASN A 79 1.27 6.79 5.38
C ASN A 79 1.49 7.95 6.35
N LYS A 80 0.41 8.54 6.87
CA LYS A 80 0.51 9.51 7.96
C LYS A 80 0.79 8.83 9.29
N ASP A 81 0.24 7.65 9.49
CA ASP A 81 0.49 6.80 10.65
C ASP A 81 1.62 5.81 10.37
N TYR A 82 2.87 6.26 10.50
CA TYR A 82 4.10 5.51 10.16
C TYR A 82 4.96 5.18 11.39
N LYS A 83 4.38 4.59 12.39
CA LYS A 83 5.03 4.29 13.68
C LYS A 83 5.42 2.81 13.85
N ILE A 84 5.75 2.11 12.78
CA ILE A 84 6.03 0.67 12.79
C ILE A 84 7.10 0.29 13.82
N ASP A 85 8.16 1.10 13.94
CA ASP A 85 9.31 0.81 14.80
C ASP A 85 9.03 1.02 16.31
N VAL A 86 7.96 1.73 16.66
CA VAL A 86 7.60 2.02 18.06
C VAL A 86 6.35 1.26 18.52
N LEU A 87 5.74 0.47 17.64
CA LEU A 87 4.62 -0.37 18.02
C LEU A 87 5.10 -1.54 18.89
N PRO A 88 4.33 -1.91 19.94
CA PRO A 88 4.73 -2.99 20.84
C PRO A 88 4.73 -4.34 20.13
N ASP A 89 5.61 -5.21 20.60
CA ASP A 89 5.64 -6.62 20.19
C ASP A 89 4.32 -7.31 20.50
N VAL A 90 3.97 -8.30 19.71
CA VAL A 90 2.77 -9.11 19.88
C VAL A 90 3.15 -10.58 19.97
N THR A 91 2.86 -11.21 21.10
CA THR A 91 3.21 -12.62 21.35
C THR A 91 2.04 -13.59 21.14
N ARG A 92 0.82 -13.06 20.99
CA ARG A 92 -0.39 -13.89 20.83
C ARG A 92 -1.02 -13.66 19.47
N PRO A 93 -1.09 -14.71 18.61
CA PRO A 93 -1.79 -14.61 17.34
C PRO A 93 -3.29 -14.43 17.54
N ARG A 94 -3.91 -13.61 16.73
CA ARG A 94 -5.37 -13.39 16.73
C ARG A 94 -6.07 -14.59 16.10
N PRO A 95 -7.14 -15.12 16.70
CA PRO A 95 -7.94 -16.17 16.10
C PRO A 95 -8.54 -15.73 14.76
N GLY A 96 -8.54 -16.61 13.77
CA GLY A 96 -9.13 -16.35 12.45
C GLY A 96 -8.36 -15.37 11.55
N HIS A 97 -7.12 -14.99 11.93
CA HIS A 97 -6.24 -14.13 11.14
C HIS A 97 -5.02 -14.89 10.60
N ALA A 98 -4.23 -14.24 9.77
CA ALA A 98 -3.01 -14.80 9.19
C ALA A 98 -1.82 -14.85 10.18
N ASP A 99 -2.03 -14.50 11.44
CA ASP A 99 -0.96 -14.30 12.42
C ASP A 99 -0.17 -15.58 12.69
N LEU A 100 -0.84 -16.68 13.05
CA LEU A 100 -0.18 -17.94 13.33
C LEU A 100 0.46 -18.57 12.09
N PRO A 101 -0.26 -18.73 10.97
CA PRO A 101 0.35 -19.25 9.74
C PRO A 101 1.52 -18.41 9.26
N GLY A 102 1.43 -17.09 9.37
CA GLY A 102 2.50 -16.17 9.00
C GLY A 102 3.71 -16.30 9.91
N ALA A 103 3.52 -16.37 11.23
CA ALA A 103 4.60 -16.59 12.19
C ALA A 103 5.37 -17.89 11.89
N LEU A 104 4.66 -18.96 11.63
CA LEU A 104 5.26 -20.26 11.26
C LEU A 104 5.99 -20.20 9.91
N LYS A 105 5.36 -19.59 8.89
CA LYS A 105 5.93 -19.50 7.55
C LYS A 105 7.23 -18.70 7.51
N TYR A 106 7.29 -17.60 8.24
CA TYR A 106 8.42 -16.65 8.18
C TYR A 106 9.38 -16.79 9.37
N GLY A 107 9.12 -17.73 10.30
CA GLY A 107 9.96 -17.92 11.48
C GLY A 107 9.98 -16.71 12.42
N GLN A 108 8.87 -15.97 12.53
CA GLN A 108 8.77 -14.75 13.33
C GLN A 108 8.18 -15.02 14.71
N GLY A 109 8.96 -14.74 15.76
CA GLY A 109 8.48 -14.82 17.14
C GLY A 109 7.58 -13.64 17.54
N ASP A 110 7.87 -12.45 17.01
CA ASP A 110 7.01 -11.28 17.16
C ASP A 110 5.94 -11.26 16.05
N VAL A 111 4.71 -11.55 16.45
CA VAL A 111 3.55 -11.58 15.55
C VAL A 111 3.20 -10.19 15.01
N ARG A 112 3.71 -9.11 15.63
CA ARG A 112 3.57 -7.75 15.09
C ARG A 112 4.04 -7.67 13.64
N ASN A 113 5.14 -8.33 13.30
CA ASN A 113 5.67 -8.36 11.93
C ASN A 113 4.66 -8.94 10.93
N ILE A 114 3.87 -9.92 11.36
CA ILE A 114 2.83 -10.50 10.52
C ILE A 114 1.61 -9.57 10.40
N LEU A 115 1.22 -8.90 11.51
CA LEU A 115 0.14 -7.92 11.49
C LEU A 115 0.46 -6.78 10.52
N GLU A 116 1.69 -6.28 10.54
CA GLU A 116 2.14 -5.21 9.65
C GLU A 116 2.12 -5.63 8.18
N ARG A 117 2.58 -6.85 7.90
CA ARG A 117 2.61 -7.43 6.57
C ARG A 117 1.21 -7.75 6.02
N ALA A 118 0.34 -8.31 6.84
CA ALA A 118 -0.98 -8.82 6.44
C ALA A 118 -2.08 -7.77 6.61
N SER A 119 -1.82 -6.53 6.26
CA SER A 119 -2.75 -5.43 6.46
C SER A 119 -3.56 -5.10 5.21
N ALA A 120 -4.82 -4.74 5.40
CA ALA A 120 -5.67 -4.16 4.36
C ALA A 120 -5.16 -2.79 3.86
N ARG A 121 -4.25 -2.14 4.58
CA ARG A 121 -3.67 -0.86 4.18
C ARG A 121 -2.92 -0.96 2.84
N GLU A 122 -2.18 -2.05 2.63
CA GLU A 122 -1.43 -2.30 1.39
C GLU A 122 -2.34 -2.35 0.15
N THR A 123 -3.62 -2.71 0.32
CA THR A 123 -4.57 -2.74 -0.81
C THR A 123 -4.81 -1.37 -1.46
N ALA A 124 -4.45 -0.26 -0.80
CA ALA A 124 -4.47 1.06 -1.43
C ALA A 124 -3.53 1.15 -2.64
N ALA A 125 -2.43 0.40 -2.64
CA ALA A 125 -1.49 0.35 -3.77
C ALA A 125 -2.05 -0.43 -4.98
N ARG A 126 -3.22 -1.06 -4.87
CA ARG A 126 -3.87 -1.83 -5.93
C ARG A 126 -5.08 -1.13 -6.56
N VAL A 127 -5.35 0.09 -6.13
CA VAL A 127 -6.40 0.94 -6.71
C VAL A 127 -5.97 1.46 -8.08
#